data_359d176fee1874ecfc796abce4bcf080
#
_entry.id   359d176fee1874ecfc796abce4bcf080
#
_cell.length_a   1.000
_cell.length_b   1.000
_cell.length_c   1.000
_cell.angle_alpha   90.00
_cell.angle_beta   90.00
_cell.angle_gamma   90.00
#
_symmetry.space_group_name_H-M   'P 1'
#
loop_
_entity.id
_entity.type
_entity.pdbx_description
1 polymer ?
#
loop_
_entity_poly.entity_id
_entity_poly.type
_entity_poly.pdbx_seq_one_letter_code
_entity_poly.pdbx_strand_id
1 'polypeptide(L)'
;MPLFPALKGRGNKQSLAKAETNEMRKADAPSVGRYEILDEYNIIPQTVSVEISWNPNTMEAMYVVNEPVMSSEELDLLKRITKNMEQIVKNTKNFPDDLSTVTIDKVIDAYLKGRKYKLNRRTTDKIRYYVKRNYEGFGPLEPVVRDPLVEDVSCNGVGVPVFVEHKIHGSLKTNIVFDSEKELDSYVVRLAQMCGKEVSMNEPIIDGTFPQGHRIQLTYGNEIATKGSAFTFRLFRETPFTPIELIKYGTATSELVAYLWLMVENLKSAIIAGVPGVGKTSTINAVLMFLPSNTKVFSIEETREINILHQNWVATSTRESIYSSASRDEKNPPIGMFELVKMAMRQRPTYIVLGEIRGRESYSLFQAISTGHTAYSTIHADSMETLVNRLESNPLNIPRVLISGLNVVIFNKFVRVGSRNLRKLMEVDEIVGTDTDSGEILYNKVFSYDFSQNRQKFSGYSKILNEIRDTKQMTQEEFDSEFQRRIELLEHLVTNNITDYTNITRIINIYYKDPETALKMASGK
;
A
#
# COMPACT_ATOMS: atom_id res chain seq x y z
N MET A 1 -22.66 1.88 -7.40
CA MET A 1 -22.22 0.68 -8.13
C MET A 1 -23.18 -0.46 -7.81
N PRO A 2 -23.73 -1.19 -8.79
CA PRO A 2 -24.63 -2.30 -8.48
C PRO A 2 -23.87 -3.41 -7.76
N LEU A 3 -24.45 -3.98 -6.73
CA LEU A 3 -23.95 -5.09 -5.92
C LEU A 3 -23.68 -6.39 -6.71
N PHE A 4 -24.08 -6.43 -7.97
CA PHE A 4 -23.88 -7.57 -8.86
C PHE A 4 -23.45 -7.04 -10.24
N PRO A 5 -22.28 -7.46 -10.77
CA PRO A 5 -22.00 -7.30 -12.18
C PRO A 5 -23.06 -8.05 -12.99
N ALA A 6 -23.66 -7.40 -13.98
CA ALA A 6 -24.68 -7.98 -14.82
C ALA A 6 -24.10 -9.19 -15.57
N LEU A 7 -24.47 -10.38 -15.14
CA LEU A 7 -24.21 -11.65 -15.84
C LEU A 7 -24.97 -11.65 -17.19
N LYS A 8 -24.41 -10.99 -18.20
CA LYS A 8 -24.78 -11.16 -19.61
C LYS A 8 -23.72 -12.03 -20.28
N GLY A 9 -23.79 -13.31 -20.04
CA GLY A 9 -23.02 -14.31 -20.75
C GLY A 9 -23.84 -15.60 -20.78
N ARG A 10 -24.37 -15.99 -21.94
CA ARG A 10 -24.95 -17.32 -22.18
C ARG A 10 -23.80 -18.35 -22.12
N GLY A 11 -23.49 -18.85 -20.94
CA GLY A 11 -22.51 -19.93 -20.73
C GLY A 11 -22.92 -20.80 -19.56
N ASN A 12 -23.34 -21.98 -19.87
CA ASN A 12 -23.47 -23.22 -19.10
C ASN A 12 -23.77 -23.12 -17.59
N LYS A 13 -25.07 -23.05 -17.25
CA LYS A 13 -25.63 -22.98 -15.89
C LYS A 13 -25.28 -24.13 -14.93
N GLN A 14 -24.53 -25.15 -15.38
CA GLN A 14 -24.19 -26.31 -14.52
C GLN A 14 -22.81 -26.27 -13.87
N SER A 15 -21.93 -25.33 -14.26
CA SER A 15 -20.55 -25.34 -13.80
C SER A 15 -20.29 -24.58 -12.49
N LEU A 16 -21.05 -23.52 -12.21
CA LEU A 16 -20.84 -22.69 -10.99
C LEU A 16 -21.26 -23.39 -9.68
N ALA A 17 -22.28 -24.27 -9.75
CA ALA A 17 -22.79 -24.94 -8.55
C ALA A 17 -21.95 -26.16 -8.08
N LYS A 18 -21.02 -26.65 -8.90
CA LYS A 18 -20.14 -27.79 -8.55
C LYS A 18 -18.74 -27.39 -8.07
N ALA A 19 -18.28 -26.19 -8.40
CA ALA A 19 -16.94 -25.73 -8.02
C ALA A 19 -16.83 -25.33 -6.53
N GLU A 20 -17.95 -25.04 -5.86
CA GLU A 20 -17.96 -24.56 -4.48
C GLU A 20 -18.11 -25.66 -3.42
N THR A 21 -18.06 -26.93 -3.78
CA THR A 21 -18.39 -28.04 -2.88
C THR A 21 -17.26 -28.99 -2.54
N ASN A 22 -16.03 -28.69 -2.98
CA ASN A 22 -14.91 -29.46 -2.47
C ASN A 22 -14.54 -28.94 -1.07
N GLU A 23 -14.62 -29.85 -0.13
CA GLU A 23 -14.08 -29.68 1.22
C GLU A 23 -12.66 -29.10 1.09
N MET A 24 -12.43 -27.89 1.62
CA MET A 24 -11.08 -27.48 1.95
C MET A 24 -10.51 -28.53 2.88
N ARG A 25 -9.85 -29.53 2.35
CA ARG A 25 -8.99 -30.39 3.15
C ARG A 25 -7.98 -29.45 3.79
N LYS A 26 -7.96 -29.43 5.12
CA LYS A 26 -6.76 -29.00 5.83
C LYS A 26 -5.63 -29.69 5.09
N ALA A 27 -4.71 -28.94 4.48
CA ALA A 27 -3.46 -29.53 4.04
C ALA A 27 -3.01 -30.38 5.23
N ASP A 28 -2.82 -31.68 5.02
CA ASP A 28 -2.50 -32.60 6.12
C ASP A 28 -1.43 -31.93 6.95
N ALA A 29 -1.75 -31.63 8.21
CA ALA A 29 -0.77 -31.11 9.12
C ALA A 29 0.35 -32.16 9.13
N PRO A 30 1.57 -31.81 8.64
CA PRO A 30 2.60 -32.81 8.49
C PRO A 30 2.81 -33.47 9.85
N SER A 31 2.76 -34.76 9.87
CA SER A 31 2.87 -35.61 11.03
C SER A 31 4.04 -35.16 11.93
N VAL A 32 3.69 -34.81 13.19
CA VAL A 32 4.56 -34.84 14.37
C VAL A 32 5.96 -34.21 14.20
N GLY A 33 5.99 -32.88 14.02
CA GLY A 33 7.13 -32.05 14.36
C GLY A 33 6.63 -31.01 15.40
N ARG A 34 7.44 -30.66 16.38
CA ARG A 34 7.12 -29.55 17.28
C ARG A 34 7.15 -28.27 16.46
N TYR A 35 5.97 -27.76 16.09
CA TYR A 35 5.85 -26.40 15.58
C TYR A 35 6.05 -25.43 16.74
N GLU A 36 6.90 -24.45 16.55
CA GLU A 36 7.05 -23.33 17.47
C GLU A 36 6.14 -22.20 16.97
N ILE A 37 5.20 -21.75 17.80
CA ILE A 37 4.36 -20.61 17.48
C ILE A 37 5.25 -19.36 17.61
N LEU A 38 5.42 -18.67 16.49
CA LEU A 38 6.18 -17.41 16.42
C LEU A 38 5.30 -16.21 16.74
N ASP A 39 4.03 -16.26 16.28
CA ASP A 39 3.08 -15.16 16.44
C ASP A 39 1.65 -15.68 16.33
N GLU A 40 0.71 -15.05 17.05
CA GLU A 40 -0.72 -15.34 16.98
C GLU A 40 -1.53 -14.06 17.19
N TYR A 41 -2.44 -13.75 16.26
CA TYR A 41 -3.27 -12.56 16.35
C TYR A 41 -4.61 -12.71 15.62
N ASN A 42 -5.55 -11.81 15.94
CA ASN A 42 -6.87 -11.79 15.30
C ASN A 42 -6.91 -10.79 14.17
N ILE A 43 -7.35 -11.22 12.98
CA ILE A 43 -7.66 -10.34 11.85
C ILE A 43 -9.09 -9.79 12.01
N ILE A 44 -10.04 -10.69 12.27
CA ILE A 44 -11.43 -10.31 12.54
C ILE A 44 -11.73 -10.72 13.98
N PRO A 45 -12.00 -9.76 14.89
CA PRO A 45 -12.21 -10.06 16.30
C PRO A 45 -13.20 -11.21 16.51
N GLN A 46 -12.83 -12.20 17.31
CA GLN A 46 -13.61 -13.39 17.66
C GLN A 46 -14.05 -14.28 16.49
N THR A 47 -13.61 -14.00 15.25
CA THR A 47 -14.06 -14.73 14.07
C THR A 47 -12.90 -15.38 13.32
N VAL A 48 -11.83 -14.64 13.02
CA VAL A 48 -10.69 -15.14 12.25
C VAL A 48 -9.40 -14.75 12.94
N SER A 49 -8.54 -15.76 13.16
CA SER A 49 -7.18 -15.55 13.66
C SER A 49 -6.14 -16.10 12.70
N VAL A 50 -4.93 -15.63 12.87
CA VAL A 50 -3.74 -16.12 12.19
C VAL A 50 -2.78 -16.66 13.24
N GLU A 51 -2.19 -17.80 12.91
CA GLU A 51 -1.09 -18.40 13.63
C GLU A 51 0.12 -18.48 12.69
N ILE A 52 1.25 -17.91 13.09
CA ILE A 52 2.51 -18.06 12.39
C ILE A 52 3.34 -19.05 13.18
N SER A 53 3.62 -20.20 12.55
CA SER A 53 4.37 -21.29 13.18
C SER A 53 5.64 -21.63 12.39
N TRP A 54 6.69 -22.05 13.10
CA TRP A 54 7.95 -22.47 12.56
C TRP A 54 8.15 -23.97 12.74
N ASN A 55 8.53 -24.65 11.68
CA ASN A 55 8.91 -26.06 11.74
C ASN A 55 10.44 -26.21 11.68
N PRO A 56 11.09 -26.56 12.79
CA PRO A 56 12.54 -26.70 12.83
C PRO A 56 13.08 -27.84 11.97
N ASN A 57 12.25 -28.84 11.63
CA ASN A 57 12.68 -29.98 10.82
C ASN A 57 12.75 -29.65 9.32
N THR A 58 11.79 -28.85 8.84
CA THR A 58 11.75 -28.41 7.42
C THR A 58 12.38 -27.03 7.23
N MET A 59 12.70 -26.33 8.32
CA MET A 59 13.16 -24.94 8.32
C MET A 59 12.20 -23.99 7.57
N GLU A 60 10.90 -24.27 7.65
CA GLU A 60 9.85 -23.49 7.00
C GLU A 60 8.93 -22.84 8.04
N ALA A 61 8.54 -21.60 7.76
CA ALA A 61 7.48 -20.93 8.49
C ALA A 61 6.15 -21.05 7.73
N MET A 62 5.07 -21.20 8.47
CA MET A 62 3.71 -21.28 7.93
C MET A 62 2.84 -20.17 8.49
N TYR A 63 2.01 -19.62 7.64
CA TYR A 63 0.94 -18.68 7.95
C TYR A 63 -0.39 -19.42 7.88
N VAL A 64 -0.96 -19.75 9.03
CA VAL A 64 -2.19 -20.55 9.14
C VAL A 64 -3.38 -19.65 9.43
N VAL A 65 -4.31 -19.57 8.50
CA VAL A 65 -5.57 -18.88 8.69
C VAL A 65 -6.55 -19.80 9.41
N ASN A 66 -7.03 -19.39 10.57
CA ASN A 66 -8.02 -20.08 11.36
C ASN A 66 -9.39 -19.40 11.19
N GLU A 67 -10.25 -20.00 10.37
CA GLU A 67 -11.63 -19.56 10.14
C GLU A 67 -12.61 -20.37 11.01
N PRO A 68 -13.86 -19.87 11.23
CA PRO A 68 -14.87 -20.58 12.01
C PRO A 68 -15.19 -21.96 11.42
N VAL A 69 -14.99 -23.02 12.18
CA VAL A 69 -15.34 -24.38 11.76
C VAL A 69 -16.85 -24.52 11.65
N MET A 70 -17.35 -24.99 10.51
CA MET A 70 -18.77 -25.24 10.23
C MET A 70 -19.11 -26.73 10.39
N SER A 71 -20.27 -27.01 10.98
CA SER A 71 -20.83 -28.35 10.97
C SER A 71 -21.34 -28.73 9.57
N SER A 72 -21.58 -30.02 9.33
CA SER A 72 -22.16 -30.48 8.06
C SER A 72 -23.51 -29.82 7.75
N GLU A 73 -24.35 -29.61 8.79
CA GLU A 73 -25.64 -28.92 8.63
C GLU A 73 -25.47 -27.43 8.29
N GLU A 74 -24.50 -26.74 8.92
CA GLU A 74 -24.16 -25.35 8.63
C GLU A 74 -23.63 -25.19 7.22
N LEU A 75 -22.77 -26.12 6.74
CA LEU A 75 -22.26 -26.16 5.38
C LEU A 75 -23.37 -26.37 4.34
N ASP A 76 -24.32 -27.30 4.60
CA ASP A 76 -25.45 -27.51 3.72
C ASP A 76 -26.39 -26.30 3.66
N LEU A 77 -26.57 -25.62 4.78
CA LEU A 77 -27.35 -24.38 4.82
C LEU A 77 -26.63 -23.27 4.03
N LEU A 78 -25.32 -23.12 4.20
CA LEU A 78 -24.50 -22.17 3.44
C LEU A 78 -24.64 -22.45 1.93
N LYS A 79 -24.48 -23.71 1.49
CA LYS A 79 -24.66 -24.12 0.09
C LYS A 79 -26.03 -23.75 -0.47
N ARG A 80 -27.10 -23.94 0.33
CA ARG A 80 -28.48 -23.57 -0.07
C ARG A 80 -28.65 -22.06 -0.19
N ILE A 81 -28.09 -21.29 0.72
CA ILE A 81 -28.14 -19.82 0.66
C ILE A 81 -27.39 -19.36 -0.58
N THR A 82 -26.16 -19.82 -0.79
CA THR A 82 -25.31 -19.48 -1.93
C THR A 82 -26.01 -19.78 -3.27
N LYS A 83 -26.56 -20.99 -3.42
CA LYS A 83 -27.27 -21.42 -4.64
C LYS A 83 -28.49 -20.58 -4.97
N ASN A 84 -29.14 -20.02 -3.95
CA ASN A 84 -30.39 -19.27 -4.13
C ASN A 84 -30.22 -17.76 -4.02
N MET A 85 -28.98 -17.23 -3.83
CA MET A 85 -28.76 -15.79 -3.61
C MET A 85 -29.41 -14.90 -4.69
N GLU A 86 -29.24 -15.23 -5.97
CA GLU A 86 -29.85 -14.48 -7.07
C GLU A 86 -31.39 -14.50 -7.02
N GLN A 87 -31.97 -15.67 -6.68
CA GLN A 87 -33.42 -15.82 -6.57
C GLN A 87 -33.97 -15.12 -5.32
N ILE A 88 -33.21 -15.13 -4.23
CA ILE A 88 -33.56 -14.46 -2.98
C ILE A 88 -33.66 -12.95 -3.23
N VAL A 89 -32.67 -12.38 -3.91
CA VAL A 89 -32.67 -10.94 -4.26
C VAL A 89 -33.84 -10.61 -5.17
N LYS A 90 -34.12 -11.41 -6.20
CA LYS A 90 -35.23 -11.18 -7.16
C LYS A 90 -36.63 -11.35 -6.57
N ASN A 91 -36.80 -12.25 -5.59
CA ASN A 91 -38.12 -12.64 -5.07
C ASN A 91 -38.54 -11.94 -3.77
N THR A 92 -37.67 -11.15 -3.15
CA THR A 92 -37.98 -10.50 -1.89
C THR A 92 -38.74 -9.19 -2.15
N LYS A 93 -40.07 -9.22 -2.03
CA LYS A 93 -41.00 -8.10 -2.29
C LYS A 93 -40.76 -6.83 -1.45
N ASN A 94 -39.86 -6.87 -0.47
CA ASN A 94 -39.56 -5.75 0.43
C ASN A 94 -38.22 -5.07 0.13
N PHE A 95 -37.55 -5.40 -0.98
CA PHE A 95 -36.37 -4.67 -1.39
C PHE A 95 -36.79 -3.49 -2.28
N PRO A 96 -36.16 -2.32 -2.11
CA PRO A 96 -36.34 -1.19 -3.03
C PRO A 96 -36.00 -1.60 -4.46
N ASP A 97 -36.62 -0.98 -5.45
CA ASP A 97 -36.32 -1.20 -6.88
C ASP A 97 -34.85 -0.94 -7.21
N ASP A 98 -34.18 -0.15 -6.38
CA ASP A 98 -32.74 0.08 -6.46
C ASP A 98 -31.96 -0.95 -5.62
N LEU A 99 -31.44 -1.99 -6.29
CA LEU A 99 -30.62 -3.06 -5.71
C LEU A 99 -29.31 -2.55 -5.07
N SER A 100 -28.90 -1.30 -5.35
CA SER A 100 -27.69 -0.71 -4.78
C SER A 100 -27.76 -0.48 -3.25
N THR A 101 -28.96 -0.46 -2.69
CA THR A 101 -29.21 -0.25 -1.25
C THR A 101 -29.39 -1.54 -0.46
N VAL A 102 -29.37 -2.70 -1.13
CA VAL A 102 -29.57 -4.02 -0.50
C VAL A 102 -28.25 -4.55 0.00
N THR A 103 -28.11 -4.65 1.32
CA THR A 103 -26.96 -5.28 1.95
C THR A 103 -27.12 -6.81 2.03
N ILE A 104 -26.02 -7.57 1.95
CA ILE A 104 -26.03 -9.05 2.10
C ILE A 104 -26.70 -9.46 3.42
N ASP A 105 -26.52 -8.71 4.50
CA ASP A 105 -27.18 -8.99 5.78
C ASP A 105 -28.71 -9.03 5.66
N LYS A 106 -29.30 -8.05 4.97
CA LYS A 106 -30.75 -8.01 4.73
C LYS A 106 -31.23 -9.22 3.91
N VAL A 107 -30.42 -9.64 2.92
CA VAL A 107 -30.73 -10.81 2.09
C VAL A 107 -30.72 -12.09 2.92
N ILE A 108 -29.70 -12.28 3.75
CA ILE A 108 -29.58 -13.43 4.65
C ILE A 108 -30.76 -13.44 5.63
N ASP A 109 -31.07 -12.31 6.26
CA ASP A 109 -32.17 -12.21 7.23
C ASP A 109 -33.52 -12.52 6.58
N ALA A 110 -33.77 -12.02 5.39
CA ALA A 110 -34.99 -12.30 4.63
C ALA A 110 -35.12 -13.80 4.29
N TYR A 111 -34.02 -14.44 3.87
CA TYR A 111 -33.98 -15.87 3.58
C TYR A 111 -34.25 -16.71 4.82
N LEU A 112 -33.59 -16.41 5.95
CA LEU A 112 -33.73 -17.14 7.20
C LEU A 112 -35.16 -16.99 7.76
N LYS A 113 -35.75 -15.79 7.74
CA LYS A 113 -37.13 -15.52 8.16
C LYS A 113 -38.13 -16.21 7.25
N GLY A 114 -37.97 -16.12 5.93
CA GLY A 114 -38.90 -16.71 4.96
C GLY A 114 -39.00 -18.23 5.06
N ARG A 115 -37.94 -18.91 5.47
CA ARG A 115 -37.85 -20.35 5.66
C ARG A 115 -38.06 -20.79 7.13
N LYS A 116 -38.33 -19.84 8.06
CA LYS A 116 -38.53 -20.09 9.50
C LYS A 116 -37.33 -20.81 10.16
N TYR A 117 -36.09 -20.60 9.69
CA TYR A 117 -34.91 -21.13 10.35
C TYR A 117 -34.74 -20.47 11.74
N LYS A 118 -34.65 -21.28 12.78
CA LYS A 118 -34.33 -20.85 14.16
C LYS A 118 -32.85 -21.18 14.41
N LEU A 119 -31.96 -20.28 14.02
CA LEU A 119 -30.52 -20.42 14.25
C LEU A 119 -30.11 -19.69 15.52
N ASN A 120 -29.12 -20.22 16.23
CA ASN A 120 -28.46 -19.47 17.29
C ASN A 120 -27.59 -18.33 16.69
N ARG A 121 -27.24 -17.36 17.52
CA ARG A 121 -26.47 -16.21 17.10
C ARG A 121 -25.12 -16.63 16.45
N ARG A 122 -24.41 -17.57 17.07
CA ARG A 122 -23.09 -18.05 16.60
C ARG A 122 -23.17 -18.66 15.20
N THR A 123 -24.13 -19.50 14.91
CA THR A 123 -24.36 -20.08 13.57
C THR A 123 -24.73 -19.00 12.55
N THR A 124 -25.57 -18.05 12.95
CA THR A 124 -25.94 -16.94 12.08
C THR A 124 -24.72 -16.08 11.71
N ASP A 125 -23.86 -15.77 12.68
CA ASP A 125 -22.65 -14.98 12.46
C ASP A 125 -21.64 -15.71 11.56
N LYS A 126 -21.47 -17.04 11.72
CA LYS A 126 -20.66 -17.86 10.80
C LYS A 126 -21.19 -17.79 9.36
N ILE A 127 -22.51 -17.99 9.17
CA ILE A 127 -23.13 -17.94 7.85
C ILE A 127 -22.94 -16.57 7.22
N ARG A 128 -23.18 -15.48 7.97
CA ARG A 128 -22.94 -14.12 7.49
C ARG A 128 -21.49 -13.91 7.06
N TYR A 129 -20.55 -14.38 7.89
CA TYR A 129 -19.13 -14.29 7.55
C TYR A 129 -18.82 -14.96 6.21
N TYR A 130 -19.19 -16.23 6.04
CA TYR A 130 -18.88 -16.97 4.82
C TYR A 130 -19.61 -16.44 3.58
N VAL A 131 -20.84 -15.98 3.71
CA VAL A 131 -21.56 -15.37 2.60
C VAL A 131 -20.91 -14.05 2.19
N LYS A 132 -20.59 -13.16 3.14
CA LYS A 132 -19.87 -11.90 2.83
C LYS A 132 -18.49 -12.17 2.23
N ARG A 133 -17.72 -13.06 2.83
CA ARG A 133 -16.42 -13.48 2.32
C ARG A 133 -16.46 -13.88 0.86
N ASN A 134 -17.46 -14.68 0.48
CA ASN A 134 -17.55 -15.26 -0.85
C ASN A 134 -18.20 -14.32 -1.88
N TYR A 135 -19.08 -13.40 -1.50
CA TYR A 135 -19.81 -12.53 -2.44
C TYR A 135 -19.27 -11.10 -2.50
N GLU A 136 -19.01 -10.47 -1.37
CA GLU A 136 -18.48 -9.10 -1.30
C GLU A 136 -16.95 -9.07 -1.28
N GLY A 137 -16.35 -10.08 -0.65
CA GLY A 137 -14.92 -10.16 -0.43
C GLY A 137 -14.16 -11.01 -1.46
N PHE A 138 -12.92 -11.32 -1.11
CA PHE A 138 -11.97 -12.07 -1.92
C PHE A 138 -12.07 -13.59 -1.72
N GLY A 139 -13.21 -14.12 -1.26
CA GLY A 139 -13.39 -15.55 -1.04
C GLY A 139 -12.36 -16.13 -0.06
N PRO A 140 -11.66 -17.24 -0.43
CA PRO A 140 -10.66 -17.86 0.45
C PRO A 140 -9.53 -16.94 0.89
N LEU A 141 -9.23 -15.91 0.10
CA LEU A 141 -8.16 -14.94 0.41
C LEU A 141 -8.64 -13.74 1.24
N GLU A 142 -9.92 -13.62 1.52
CA GLU A 142 -10.46 -12.49 2.29
C GLU A 142 -9.72 -12.25 3.63
N PRO A 143 -9.44 -13.28 4.45
CA PRO A 143 -8.68 -13.08 5.68
C PRO A 143 -7.28 -12.52 5.42
N VAL A 144 -6.59 -13.04 4.41
CA VAL A 144 -5.23 -12.65 4.07
C VAL A 144 -5.18 -11.21 3.54
N VAL A 145 -6.16 -10.85 2.69
CA VAL A 145 -6.25 -9.49 2.14
C VAL A 145 -6.58 -8.45 3.21
N ARG A 146 -7.31 -8.85 4.26
CA ARG A 146 -7.63 -7.98 5.41
C ARG A 146 -6.50 -7.86 6.43
N ASP A 147 -5.48 -8.70 6.34
CA ASP A 147 -4.37 -8.64 7.29
C ASP A 147 -3.48 -7.42 7.03
N PRO A 148 -3.39 -6.45 7.95
CA PRO A 148 -2.55 -5.27 7.78
C PRO A 148 -1.05 -5.57 7.78
N LEU A 149 -0.66 -6.79 8.20
CA LEU A 149 0.74 -7.24 8.22
C LEU A 149 1.16 -7.96 6.94
N VAL A 150 0.24 -8.24 6.00
CA VAL A 150 0.54 -8.82 4.69
C VAL A 150 0.75 -7.69 3.66
N GLU A 151 1.80 -7.80 2.85
CA GLU A 151 2.12 -6.86 1.76
C GLU A 151 1.74 -7.43 0.39
N ASP A 152 2.16 -8.68 0.11
CA ASP A 152 1.87 -9.35 -1.16
C ASP A 152 1.26 -10.74 -0.92
N VAL A 153 0.42 -11.19 -1.86
CA VAL A 153 -0.20 -12.52 -1.85
C VAL A 153 -0.01 -13.14 -3.22
N SER A 154 0.59 -14.33 -3.28
CA SER A 154 0.92 -15.00 -4.55
C SER A 154 0.33 -16.40 -4.62
N CYS A 155 -0.43 -16.69 -5.68
CA CYS A 155 -0.85 -18.03 -6.07
C CYS A 155 -0.08 -18.45 -7.34
N ASN A 156 0.72 -19.49 -7.24
CA ASN A 156 1.64 -19.91 -8.28
C ASN A 156 1.14 -21.15 -9.07
N GLY A 157 -0.16 -21.44 -9.01
CA GLY A 157 -0.80 -22.53 -9.75
C GLY A 157 -1.55 -23.52 -8.87
N VAL A 158 -2.09 -24.54 -9.52
CA VAL A 158 -2.92 -25.59 -8.90
C VAL A 158 -2.08 -26.49 -8.00
N GLY A 159 -2.62 -26.86 -6.84
CA GLY A 159 -1.96 -27.72 -5.86
C GLY A 159 -0.78 -27.07 -5.12
N VAL A 160 -0.49 -25.79 -5.40
CA VAL A 160 0.55 -25.03 -4.73
C VAL A 160 -0.08 -24.16 -3.64
N PRO A 161 0.41 -24.21 -2.40
CA PRO A 161 -0.04 -23.28 -1.36
C PRO A 161 0.10 -21.82 -1.82
N VAL A 162 -0.85 -20.99 -1.42
CA VAL A 162 -0.73 -19.55 -1.58
C VAL A 162 0.40 -19.06 -0.66
N PHE A 163 1.21 -18.14 -1.14
CA PHE A 163 2.28 -17.50 -0.38
C PHE A 163 1.88 -16.07 -0.02
N VAL A 164 2.35 -15.63 1.12
CA VAL A 164 2.22 -14.25 1.58
C VAL A 164 3.57 -13.65 1.89
N GLU A 165 3.76 -12.38 1.59
CA GLU A 165 4.90 -11.60 2.08
C GLU A 165 4.45 -10.84 3.33
N HIS A 166 4.93 -11.31 4.49
CA HIS A 166 4.57 -10.76 5.80
C HIS A 166 5.61 -9.75 6.27
N LYS A 167 5.18 -8.59 6.73
CA LYS A 167 6.05 -7.45 7.10
C LYS A 167 7.15 -7.79 8.10
N ILE A 168 6.85 -8.70 9.03
CA ILE A 168 7.75 -9.06 10.12
C ILE A 168 8.51 -10.36 9.81
N HIS A 169 7.81 -11.35 9.26
CA HIS A 169 8.31 -12.71 9.11
C HIS A 169 8.76 -13.05 7.68
N GLY A 170 8.61 -12.11 6.72
CA GLY A 170 9.00 -12.32 5.31
C GLY A 170 8.04 -13.26 4.57
N SER A 171 8.56 -14.00 3.61
CA SER A 171 7.77 -14.89 2.77
C SER A 171 7.32 -16.13 3.53
N LEU A 172 6.01 -16.37 3.60
CA LEU A 172 5.38 -17.47 4.34
C LEU A 172 4.46 -18.27 3.44
N LYS A 173 4.45 -19.59 3.64
CA LYS A 173 3.52 -20.52 3.03
C LYS A 173 2.20 -20.51 3.83
N THR A 174 1.05 -20.44 3.15
CA THR A 174 -0.26 -20.48 3.82
C THR A 174 -0.87 -21.89 3.81
N ASN A 175 -1.95 -22.07 4.56
CA ASN A 175 -2.81 -23.27 4.48
C ASN A 175 -3.89 -23.18 3.40
N ILE A 176 -3.82 -22.18 2.51
CA ILE A 176 -4.79 -22.00 1.42
C ILE A 176 -4.22 -22.63 0.15
N VAL A 177 -4.95 -23.56 -0.46
CA VAL A 177 -4.58 -24.26 -1.70
C VAL A 177 -5.79 -24.30 -2.63
N PHE A 178 -5.56 -24.11 -3.92
CA PHE A 178 -6.54 -24.38 -4.97
C PHE A 178 -6.25 -25.75 -5.57
N ASP A 179 -7.12 -26.73 -5.30
CA ASP A 179 -6.87 -28.14 -5.64
C ASP A 179 -7.24 -28.50 -7.08
N SER A 180 -8.00 -27.65 -7.77
CA SER A 180 -8.39 -27.93 -9.16
C SER A 180 -8.17 -26.72 -10.08
N GLU A 181 -7.75 -27.00 -11.31
CA GLU A 181 -7.58 -26.01 -12.38
C GLU A 181 -8.87 -25.22 -12.61
N LYS A 182 -10.01 -25.91 -12.66
CA LYS A 182 -11.31 -25.27 -12.87
C LYS A 182 -11.71 -24.29 -11.76
N GLU A 183 -11.36 -24.61 -10.52
CA GLU A 183 -11.61 -23.72 -9.37
C GLU A 183 -10.73 -22.48 -9.47
N LEU A 184 -9.43 -22.65 -9.70
CA LEU A 184 -8.49 -21.56 -9.84
C LEU A 184 -8.81 -20.66 -11.03
N ASP A 185 -9.16 -21.23 -12.19
CA ASP A 185 -9.56 -20.48 -13.38
C ASP A 185 -10.82 -19.65 -13.12
N SER A 186 -11.84 -20.25 -12.49
CA SER A 186 -13.06 -19.54 -12.12
C SER A 186 -12.79 -18.41 -11.16
N TYR A 187 -11.86 -18.62 -10.23
CA TYR A 187 -11.44 -17.61 -9.26
C TYR A 187 -10.68 -16.46 -9.94
N VAL A 188 -9.76 -16.75 -10.86
CA VAL A 188 -9.02 -15.75 -11.64
C VAL A 188 -9.95 -14.91 -12.52
N VAL A 189 -10.93 -15.53 -13.19
CA VAL A 189 -11.96 -14.81 -13.96
C VAL A 189 -12.76 -13.86 -13.06
N ARG A 190 -13.13 -14.30 -11.86
CA ARG A 190 -13.81 -13.43 -10.89
C ARG A 190 -12.95 -12.25 -10.46
N LEU A 191 -11.66 -12.48 -10.17
CA LEU A 191 -10.73 -11.40 -9.81
C LEU A 191 -10.59 -10.36 -10.93
N ALA A 192 -10.49 -10.81 -12.19
CA ALA A 192 -10.48 -9.91 -13.34
C ALA A 192 -11.75 -9.04 -13.40
N GLN A 193 -12.93 -9.66 -13.24
CA GLN A 193 -14.21 -8.95 -13.22
C GLN A 193 -14.31 -7.93 -12.08
N MET A 194 -13.77 -8.25 -10.88
CA MET A 194 -13.73 -7.31 -9.77
C MET A 194 -12.87 -6.07 -10.06
N CYS A 195 -11.89 -6.19 -10.95
CA CYS A 195 -11.09 -5.07 -11.47
C CYS A 195 -11.74 -4.38 -12.68
N GLY A 196 -12.94 -4.81 -13.11
CA GLY A 196 -13.62 -4.28 -14.30
C GLY A 196 -12.95 -4.70 -15.61
N LYS A 197 -12.15 -5.78 -15.60
CA LYS A 197 -11.45 -6.35 -16.77
C LYS A 197 -12.01 -7.74 -17.12
N GLU A 198 -11.80 -8.14 -18.35
CA GLU A 198 -12.13 -9.49 -18.84
C GLU A 198 -10.83 -10.21 -19.17
N VAL A 199 -10.74 -11.48 -18.79
CA VAL A 199 -9.62 -12.35 -19.10
C VAL A 199 -10.08 -13.50 -20.01
N SER A 200 -9.27 -13.86 -20.98
CA SER A 200 -9.55 -14.94 -21.94
C SER A 200 -8.25 -15.60 -22.40
N MET A 201 -8.37 -16.70 -23.16
CA MET A 201 -7.20 -17.34 -23.79
C MET A 201 -6.49 -16.41 -24.78
N ASN A 202 -7.18 -15.44 -25.38
CA ASN A 202 -6.57 -14.46 -26.29
C ASN A 202 -5.88 -13.31 -25.54
N GLU A 203 -6.36 -12.97 -24.35
CA GLU A 203 -5.79 -11.97 -23.45
C GLU A 203 -5.60 -12.58 -22.05
N PRO A 204 -4.60 -13.44 -21.87
CA PRO A 204 -4.43 -14.22 -20.66
C PRO A 204 -3.69 -13.49 -19.54
N ILE A 205 -3.05 -12.35 -19.81
CA ILE A 205 -2.29 -11.57 -18.85
C ILE A 205 -3.04 -10.27 -18.57
N ILE A 206 -3.34 -10.02 -17.32
CA ILE A 206 -4.03 -8.78 -16.88
C ILE A 206 -3.32 -8.17 -15.69
N ASP A 207 -3.06 -6.86 -15.80
CA ASP A 207 -2.74 -6.00 -14.69
C ASP A 207 -3.98 -5.19 -14.32
N GLY A 208 -4.39 -5.23 -13.05
CA GLY A 208 -5.61 -4.59 -12.58
C GLY A 208 -5.45 -3.91 -11.23
N THR A 209 -6.44 -3.06 -10.93
CA THR A 209 -6.56 -2.44 -9.61
C THR A 209 -7.98 -2.63 -9.11
N PHE A 210 -8.14 -3.15 -7.91
CA PHE A 210 -9.44 -3.27 -7.27
C PHE A 210 -9.95 -1.91 -6.80
N PRO A 211 -11.27 -1.75 -6.61
CA PRO A 211 -11.84 -0.52 -6.06
C PRO A 211 -11.24 -0.07 -4.72
N GLN A 212 -10.75 -1.02 -3.92
CA GLN A 212 -10.07 -0.79 -2.65
C GLN A 212 -8.62 -0.31 -2.81
N GLY A 213 -8.09 -0.25 -4.04
CA GLY A 213 -6.73 0.20 -4.33
C GLY A 213 -5.69 -0.93 -4.40
N HIS A 214 -6.03 -2.17 -4.06
CA HIS A 214 -5.10 -3.29 -4.22
C HIS A 214 -4.77 -3.51 -5.69
N ARG A 215 -3.50 -3.75 -6.01
CA ARG A 215 -3.06 -4.13 -7.36
C ARG A 215 -3.12 -5.64 -7.52
N ILE A 216 -3.43 -6.09 -8.72
CA ILE A 216 -3.34 -7.49 -9.10
C ILE A 216 -2.70 -7.64 -10.47
N GLN A 217 -1.76 -8.57 -10.57
CA GLN A 217 -1.32 -9.15 -11.83
C GLN A 217 -1.83 -10.58 -11.86
N LEU A 218 -2.53 -10.96 -12.92
CA LEU A 218 -3.04 -12.32 -13.10
C LEU A 218 -2.70 -12.87 -14.47
N THR A 219 -2.56 -14.19 -14.52
CA THR A 219 -2.35 -14.98 -15.73
C THR A 219 -3.38 -16.09 -15.78
N TYR A 220 -4.08 -16.21 -16.90
CA TYR A 220 -5.16 -17.18 -17.09
C TYR A 220 -4.70 -18.36 -17.92
N GLY A 221 -5.05 -19.57 -17.48
CA GLY A 221 -4.78 -20.81 -18.20
C GLY A 221 -3.34 -21.30 -18.06
N ASN A 222 -3.06 -22.42 -18.71
CA ASN A 222 -1.78 -23.14 -18.61
C ASN A 222 -0.83 -22.91 -19.80
N GLU A 223 -1.23 -22.13 -20.81
CA GLU A 223 -0.38 -21.83 -21.98
C GLU A 223 0.83 -20.96 -21.62
N ILE A 224 0.67 -20.05 -20.65
CA ILE A 224 1.72 -19.13 -20.23
C ILE A 224 2.33 -19.56 -18.90
N ALA A 225 1.50 -19.93 -17.93
CA ALA A 225 1.94 -20.40 -16.62
C ALA A 225 1.77 -21.92 -16.54
N THR A 226 2.87 -22.67 -16.50
CA THR A 226 2.90 -24.14 -16.62
C THR A 226 2.12 -24.91 -15.55
N LYS A 227 1.77 -24.29 -14.44
CA LYS A 227 0.98 -24.87 -13.34
C LYS A 227 -0.48 -24.40 -13.32
N GLY A 228 -0.98 -23.88 -14.45
CA GLY A 228 -2.31 -23.30 -14.57
C GLY A 228 -2.34 -21.81 -14.24
N SER A 229 -3.53 -21.26 -14.10
CA SER A 229 -3.71 -19.84 -13.77
C SER A 229 -2.91 -19.44 -12.54
N ALA A 230 -2.43 -18.21 -12.53
CA ALA A 230 -1.64 -17.66 -11.43
C ALA A 230 -2.04 -16.20 -11.17
N PHE A 231 -1.79 -15.71 -9.97
CA PHE A 231 -2.00 -14.29 -9.64
C PHE A 231 -1.09 -13.83 -8.50
N THR A 232 -0.81 -12.53 -8.51
CA THR A 232 -0.13 -11.86 -7.40
C THR A 232 -0.89 -10.58 -7.05
N PHE A 233 -1.32 -10.46 -5.80
CA PHE A 233 -1.82 -9.22 -5.23
C PHE A 233 -0.68 -8.44 -4.62
N ARG A 234 -0.72 -7.13 -4.77
CA ARG A 234 -0.01 -6.18 -3.94
C ARG A 234 -1.03 -5.39 -3.14
N LEU A 235 -1.05 -5.60 -1.84
CA LEU A 235 -2.07 -5.03 -0.97
C LEU A 235 -1.79 -3.55 -0.70
N PHE A 236 -2.80 -2.74 -0.97
CA PHE A 236 -2.78 -1.32 -0.64
C PHE A 236 -3.19 -1.13 0.82
N ARG A 237 -2.40 -0.36 1.55
CA ARG A 237 -2.73 0.01 2.93
C ARG A 237 -3.59 1.28 2.92
N GLU A 238 -4.83 1.19 3.40
CA GLU A 238 -5.75 2.35 3.47
C GLU A 238 -5.19 3.47 4.35
N THR A 239 -4.55 3.12 5.46
CA THR A 239 -3.88 4.08 6.34
C THR A 239 -2.39 4.10 6.05
N PRO A 240 -1.83 5.21 5.55
CA PRO A 240 -0.41 5.29 5.24
C PRO A 240 0.45 5.20 6.51
N PHE A 241 1.73 4.87 6.34
CA PHE A 241 2.70 4.94 7.42
C PHE A 241 2.84 6.38 7.91
N THR A 242 2.83 6.54 9.22
CA THR A 242 2.99 7.83 9.88
C THR A 242 4.46 8.09 10.23
N PRO A 243 4.87 9.36 10.43
CA PRO A 243 6.21 9.67 10.93
C PRO A 243 6.51 9.00 12.28
N ILE A 244 5.48 8.84 13.11
CA ILE A 244 5.58 8.21 14.43
C ILE A 244 5.86 6.70 14.30
N GLU A 245 5.24 6.04 13.33
CA GLU A 245 5.56 4.64 13.04
C GLU A 245 6.99 4.47 12.51
N LEU A 246 7.51 5.40 11.68
CA LEU A 246 8.91 5.37 11.24
C LEU A 246 9.88 5.43 12.44
N ILE A 247 9.59 6.26 13.44
CA ILE A 247 10.41 6.35 14.65
C ILE A 247 10.24 5.08 15.49
N LYS A 248 9.02 4.65 15.74
CA LYS A 248 8.69 3.49 16.57
C LYS A 248 9.32 2.19 16.05
N TYR A 249 9.34 2.00 14.72
CA TYR A 249 10.01 0.83 14.10
C TYR A 249 11.53 1.04 13.93
N GLY A 250 12.05 2.18 14.38
CA GLY A 250 13.47 2.49 14.28
C GLY A 250 13.95 2.66 12.82
N THR A 251 13.04 2.97 11.89
CA THR A 251 13.38 3.29 10.51
C THR A 251 14.10 4.64 10.45
N ALA A 252 13.68 5.59 11.30
CA ALA A 252 14.29 6.91 11.45
C ALA A 252 14.36 7.32 12.93
N THR A 253 15.28 8.23 13.27
CA THR A 253 15.32 8.89 14.59
C THR A 253 14.36 10.08 14.63
N SER A 254 13.94 10.50 15.83
CA SER A 254 13.12 11.70 16.02
C SER A 254 13.79 12.95 15.45
N GLU A 255 15.11 13.06 15.60
CA GLU A 255 15.94 14.13 15.07
C GLU A 255 15.89 14.20 13.53
N LEU A 256 16.07 13.05 12.86
CA LEU A 256 15.93 12.95 11.40
C LEU A 256 14.52 13.32 10.94
N VAL A 257 13.48 12.82 11.62
CA VAL A 257 12.08 13.12 11.27
C VAL A 257 11.76 14.61 11.48
N ALA A 258 12.31 15.26 12.51
CA ALA A 258 12.18 16.70 12.72
C ALA A 258 12.87 17.51 11.60
N TYR A 259 14.04 17.06 11.11
CA TYR A 259 14.69 17.63 9.93
C TYR A 259 13.79 17.52 8.69
N LEU A 260 13.23 16.34 8.42
CA LEU A 260 12.31 16.14 7.29
C LEU A 260 11.06 17.02 7.40
N TRP A 261 10.56 17.25 8.61
CA TRP A 261 9.46 18.19 8.86
C TRP A 261 9.83 19.61 8.45
N LEU A 262 10.98 20.12 8.93
CA LEU A 262 11.47 21.47 8.57
C LEU A 262 11.69 21.60 7.06
N MET A 263 12.22 20.56 6.41
CA MET A 263 12.42 20.51 4.97
C MET A 263 11.08 20.67 4.20
N VAL A 264 10.04 19.93 4.60
CA VAL A 264 8.71 20.02 3.96
C VAL A 264 8.12 21.42 4.16
N GLU A 265 8.07 21.90 5.39
CA GLU A 265 7.51 23.22 5.72
C GLU A 265 8.16 24.35 4.92
N ASN A 266 9.47 24.24 4.66
CA ASN A 266 10.25 25.27 3.98
C ASN A 266 10.51 24.98 2.50
N LEU A 267 9.57 24.25 1.87
CA LEU A 267 9.50 24.07 0.42
C LEU A 267 10.78 23.46 -0.21
N LYS A 268 11.43 22.53 0.49
CA LYS A 268 12.60 21.82 -0.07
C LYS A 268 12.16 20.57 -0.81
N SER A 269 12.59 20.44 -2.05
CA SER A 269 12.32 19.28 -2.91
C SER A 269 13.16 18.08 -2.50
N ALA A 270 12.58 16.87 -2.53
CA ALA A 270 13.31 15.66 -2.18
C ALA A 270 12.96 14.46 -3.06
N ILE A 271 13.95 13.59 -3.25
CA ILE A 271 13.79 12.27 -3.87
C ILE A 271 14.14 11.19 -2.86
N ILE A 272 13.24 10.19 -2.72
CA ILE A 272 13.49 9.00 -1.92
C ILE A 272 14.01 7.90 -2.84
N ALA A 273 15.26 7.51 -2.64
CA ALA A 273 15.96 6.51 -3.41
C ALA A 273 16.05 5.16 -2.67
N GLY A 274 16.11 4.07 -3.40
CA GLY A 274 16.31 2.73 -2.83
C GLY A 274 15.78 1.63 -3.73
N VAL A 275 16.13 0.37 -3.40
CA VAL A 275 15.68 -0.81 -4.13
C VAL A 275 14.15 -1.05 -4.00
N PRO A 276 13.54 -1.92 -4.81
CA PRO A 276 12.14 -2.30 -4.63
C PRO A 276 11.85 -2.84 -3.21
N GLY A 277 10.65 -2.55 -2.69
CA GLY A 277 10.19 -3.06 -1.38
C GLY A 277 10.82 -2.41 -0.13
N VAL A 278 11.77 -1.49 -0.27
CA VAL A 278 12.50 -0.87 0.86
C VAL A 278 11.69 0.22 1.60
N GLY A 279 10.47 0.52 1.14
CA GLY A 279 9.58 1.47 1.81
C GLY A 279 9.68 2.91 1.30
N LYS A 280 10.09 3.16 0.05
CA LYS A 280 10.15 4.51 -0.54
C LYS A 280 8.82 5.25 -0.45
N THR A 281 7.73 4.63 -0.94
CA THR A 281 6.39 5.21 -0.91
C THR A 281 5.88 5.39 0.52
N SER A 282 6.22 4.47 1.44
CA SER A 282 5.89 4.63 2.86
C SER A 282 6.58 5.84 3.49
N THR A 283 7.85 6.06 3.13
CA THR A 283 8.61 7.25 3.59
C THR A 283 8.01 8.54 3.03
N ILE A 284 7.67 8.58 1.72
CA ILE A 284 7.01 9.76 1.14
C ILE A 284 5.69 10.06 1.85
N ASN A 285 4.82 9.06 2.05
CA ASN A 285 3.55 9.25 2.75
C ASN A 285 3.74 9.82 4.17
N ALA A 286 4.71 9.28 4.92
CA ALA A 286 5.03 9.80 6.25
C ALA A 286 5.52 11.25 6.22
N VAL A 287 6.39 11.59 5.27
CA VAL A 287 6.94 12.94 5.11
C VAL A 287 5.86 13.94 4.68
N LEU A 288 4.94 13.53 3.81
CA LEU A 288 3.84 14.39 3.35
C LEU A 288 2.79 14.71 4.45
N MET A 289 2.82 14.05 5.59
CA MET A 289 1.98 14.44 6.74
C MET A 289 2.40 15.79 7.34
N PHE A 290 3.60 16.26 7.04
CA PHE A 290 4.10 17.58 7.46
C PHE A 290 3.71 18.73 6.52
N LEU A 291 2.86 18.47 5.50
CA LEU A 291 2.39 19.53 4.59
C LEU A 291 1.55 20.58 5.33
N PRO A 292 1.89 21.87 5.20
CA PRO A 292 1.05 22.92 5.76
C PRO A 292 -0.34 22.96 5.11
N SER A 293 -1.39 23.06 5.93
CA SER A 293 -2.80 22.93 5.49
C SER A 293 -3.27 24.00 4.48
N ASN A 294 -2.55 25.12 4.37
CA ASN A 294 -2.85 26.23 3.44
C ASN A 294 -2.20 26.08 2.06
N THR A 295 -1.60 24.93 1.74
CA THR A 295 -0.90 24.69 0.49
C THR A 295 -1.75 23.87 -0.50
N LYS A 296 -1.41 23.91 -1.78
CA LYS A 296 -2.03 23.06 -2.80
C LYS A 296 -1.09 21.93 -3.18
N VAL A 297 -1.59 20.71 -3.13
CA VAL A 297 -0.84 19.49 -3.46
C VAL A 297 -1.41 18.85 -4.72
N PHE A 298 -0.54 18.38 -5.59
CA PHE A 298 -0.91 17.62 -6.78
C PHE A 298 -0.09 16.33 -6.82
N SER A 299 -0.75 15.16 -6.73
CA SER A 299 -0.09 13.86 -6.85
C SER A 299 -0.37 13.21 -8.19
N ILE A 300 0.66 12.57 -8.75
CA ILE A 300 0.68 11.92 -10.05
C ILE A 300 1.26 10.53 -9.89
N GLU A 301 0.48 9.50 -10.18
CA GLU A 301 0.88 8.12 -9.95
C GLU A 301 0.38 7.22 -11.09
N GLU A 302 1.06 6.11 -11.35
CA GLU A 302 0.51 5.05 -12.21
C GLU A 302 -0.64 4.36 -11.50
N THR A 303 -0.46 4.01 -10.24
CA THR A 303 -1.51 3.52 -9.34
C THR A 303 -1.40 4.26 -8.03
N ARG A 304 -2.52 4.63 -7.46
CA ARG A 304 -2.58 5.42 -6.23
C ARG A 304 -2.00 4.64 -5.05
N GLU A 305 -0.88 5.12 -4.52
CA GLU A 305 -0.23 4.65 -3.29
C GLU A 305 -0.09 5.80 -2.27
N ILE A 306 -0.12 7.05 -2.75
CA ILE A 306 -0.08 8.24 -1.91
C ILE A 306 -1.47 8.49 -1.34
N ASN A 307 -1.49 8.69 -0.02
CA ASN A 307 -2.70 9.02 0.71
C ASN A 307 -2.39 10.09 1.78
N ILE A 308 -2.95 11.28 1.60
CA ILE A 308 -2.75 12.42 2.49
C ILE A 308 -4.08 13.01 2.95
N LEU A 309 -4.14 13.41 4.22
CA LEU A 309 -5.27 14.14 4.80
C LEU A 309 -5.10 15.64 4.52
N HIS A 310 -5.35 16.04 3.28
CA HIS A 310 -5.17 17.41 2.85
C HIS A 310 -6.38 17.88 2.01
N GLN A 311 -7.03 18.98 2.39
CA GLN A 311 -8.26 19.42 1.73
C GLN A 311 -8.02 19.91 0.29
N ASN A 312 -6.90 20.59 0.04
CA ASN A 312 -6.55 21.13 -1.27
C ASN A 312 -5.56 20.18 -1.99
N TRP A 313 -5.99 18.92 -2.15
CA TRP A 313 -5.22 17.88 -2.84
C TRP A 313 -5.92 17.39 -4.10
N VAL A 314 -5.20 17.41 -5.20
CA VAL A 314 -5.62 16.83 -6.48
C VAL A 314 -4.83 15.54 -6.69
N ALA A 315 -5.49 14.40 -6.50
CA ALA A 315 -4.92 13.09 -6.73
C ALA A 315 -5.21 12.63 -8.16
N THR A 316 -4.18 12.32 -8.94
CA THR A 316 -4.32 11.84 -10.32
C THR A 316 -3.58 10.53 -10.53
N SER A 317 -4.13 9.69 -11.41
CA SER A 317 -3.48 8.48 -11.87
C SER A 317 -3.54 8.39 -13.39
N THR A 318 -2.58 7.66 -13.96
CA THR A 318 -2.55 7.39 -15.40
C THR A 318 -3.79 6.61 -15.82
N ARG A 319 -4.16 6.75 -17.08
CA ARG A 319 -5.20 5.95 -17.71
C ARG A 319 -4.59 5.17 -18.85
N GLU A 320 -4.51 3.84 -18.68
CA GLU A 320 -4.13 2.95 -19.76
C GLU A 320 -5.23 2.85 -20.81
N SER A 321 -4.86 2.56 -22.05
CA SER A 321 -5.83 2.19 -23.08
C SER A 321 -6.51 0.88 -22.69
N ILE A 322 -7.84 0.85 -22.64
CA ILE A 322 -8.63 -0.36 -22.31
C ILE A 322 -8.48 -1.43 -23.39
N TYR A 323 -7.97 -1.07 -24.57
CA TYR A 323 -7.81 -1.97 -25.72
C TYR A 323 -6.33 -2.08 -26.11
N SER A 324 -5.78 -3.28 -26.00
CA SER A 324 -4.47 -3.65 -26.56
C SER A 324 -4.49 -3.50 -28.10
N SER A 325 -3.49 -2.82 -28.61
CA SER A 325 -2.88 -2.90 -29.95
C SER A 325 -3.70 -2.94 -31.25
N ALA A 326 -5.00 -3.20 -31.29
CA ALA A 326 -5.73 -3.40 -32.56
C ALA A 326 -6.78 -2.34 -32.92
N SER A 327 -7.25 -1.53 -31.98
CA SER A 327 -8.13 -0.39 -32.26
C SER A 327 -7.73 0.81 -31.39
N ARG A 328 -7.11 1.80 -32.00
CA ARG A 328 -6.99 3.13 -31.40
C ARG A 328 -8.41 3.64 -31.24
N ASP A 329 -8.97 3.52 -30.05
CA ASP A 329 -10.24 4.16 -29.73
C ASP A 329 -9.97 5.66 -29.65
N GLU A 330 -10.24 6.38 -30.75
CA GLU A 330 -10.05 7.83 -30.86
C GLU A 330 -10.80 8.61 -29.77
N LYS A 331 -11.78 7.97 -29.10
CA LYS A 331 -12.60 8.61 -28.08
C LYS A 331 -11.94 8.67 -26.69
N ASN A 332 -10.99 7.77 -26.37
CA ASN A 332 -10.35 7.71 -25.05
C ASN A 332 -8.83 7.44 -25.16
N PRO A 333 -8.03 8.42 -25.55
CA PRO A 333 -6.58 8.25 -25.64
C PRO A 333 -5.97 7.96 -24.26
N PRO A 334 -4.87 7.19 -24.20
CA PRO A 334 -4.13 6.97 -22.95
C PRO A 334 -3.63 8.32 -22.41
N ILE A 335 -3.67 8.47 -21.08
CA ILE A 335 -3.12 9.64 -20.38
C ILE A 335 -1.95 9.13 -19.53
N GLY A 336 -0.74 9.50 -19.91
CA GLY A 336 0.48 9.13 -19.22
C GLY A 336 0.88 10.13 -18.13
N MET A 337 1.94 9.80 -17.41
CA MET A 337 2.50 10.65 -16.34
C MET A 337 2.95 12.01 -16.88
N PHE A 338 3.52 12.04 -18.09
CA PHE A 338 4.01 13.27 -18.72
C PHE A 338 2.89 14.31 -18.91
N GLU A 339 1.73 13.90 -19.43
CA GLU A 339 0.55 14.75 -19.59
C GLU A 339 0.03 15.27 -18.26
N LEU A 340 0.05 14.41 -17.23
CA LEU A 340 -0.37 14.78 -15.88
C LEU A 340 0.58 15.79 -15.22
N VAL A 341 1.90 15.67 -15.41
CA VAL A 341 2.87 16.68 -14.90
C VAL A 341 2.64 18.03 -15.57
N LYS A 342 2.42 18.06 -16.89
CA LYS A 342 2.08 19.31 -17.60
C LYS A 342 0.77 19.93 -17.10
N MET A 343 -0.22 19.11 -16.81
CA MET A 343 -1.49 19.56 -16.23
C MET A 343 -1.28 20.15 -14.84
N ALA A 344 -0.48 19.48 -13.99
CA ALA A 344 -0.15 19.95 -12.65
C ALA A 344 0.48 21.34 -12.67
N MET A 345 1.50 21.57 -13.50
CA MET A 345 2.18 22.86 -13.63
C MET A 345 1.23 24.02 -13.96
N ARG A 346 0.18 23.75 -14.75
CA ARG A 346 -0.85 24.75 -15.12
C ARG A 346 -1.80 25.08 -13.96
N GLN A 347 -1.90 24.22 -12.97
CA GLN A 347 -2.76 24.40 -11.80
C GLN A 347 -2.07 25.10 -10.62
N ARG A 348 -0.80 25.48 -10.79
CA ARG A 348 0.02 26.19 -9.80
C ARG A 348 -0.03 25.53 -8.41
N PRO A 349 0.30 24.24 -8.26
CA PRO A 349 0.39 23.62 -6.95
C PRO A 349 1.62 24.13 -6.21
N THR A 350 1.56 24.13 -4.88
CA THR A 350 2.74 24.37 -4.04
C THR A 350 3.66 23.15 -4.08
N TYR A 351 3.04 21.95 -4.04
CA TYR A 351 3.76 20.68 -4.06
C TYR A 351 3.29 19.79 -5.20
N ILE A 352 4.25 19.23 -5.92
CA ILE A 352 4.04 18.17 -6.93
C ILE A 352 4.62 16.88 -6.37
N VAL A 353 3.80 15.85 -6.24
CA VAL A 353 4.23 14.53 -5.78
C VAL A 353 4.13 13.56 -6.93
N LEU A 354 5.27 13.10 -7.45
CA LEU A 354 5.33 12.10 -8.52
C LEU A 354 5.64 10.75 -7.88
N GLY A 355 4.80 9.75 -8.11
CA GLY A 355 4.96 8.44 -7.49
C GLY A 355 6.32 7.82 -7.71
N GLU A 356 6.81 7.81 -8.96
CA GLU A 356 8.14 7.30 -9.30
C GLU A 356 8.70 7.95 -10.57
N ILE A 357 10.01 8.17 -10.58
CA ILE A 357 10.79 8.64 -11.73
C ILE A 357 11.18 7.45 -12.60
N ARG A 358 10.61 7.37 -13.83
CA ARG A 358 10.89 6.28 -14.79
C ARG A 358 11.11 6.72 -16.23
N GLY A 359 10.44 7.77 -16.67
CA GLY A 359 10.37 8.16 -18.07
C GLY A 359 10.46 9.68 -18.30
N ARG A 360 9.86 10.13 -19.40
CA ARG A 360 9.92 11.53 -19.88
C ARG A 360 9.32 12.56 -18.93
N GLU A 361 8.38 12.17 -18.08
CA GLU A 361 7.79 12.99 -17.02
C GLU A 361 8.84 13.57 -16.08
N SER A 362 9.94 12.85 -15.89
CA SER A 362 11.05 13.23 -15.01
C SER A 362 11.68 14.55 -15.41
N TYR A 363 11.92 14.74 -16.72
CA TYR A 363 12.46 15.99 -17.21
C TYR A 363 11.55 17.18 -16.86
N SER A 364 10.23 17.04 -17.05
CA SER A 364 9.25 18.07 -16.69
C SER A 364 9.18 18.33 -15.17
N LEU A 365 9.37 17.29 -14.36
CA LEU A 365 9.44 17.43 -12.90
C LEU A 365 10.66 18.27 -12.49
N PHE A 366 11.85 17.97 -13.04
CA PHE A 366 13.06 18.74 -12.75
C PHE A 366 12.99 20.18 -13.29
N GLN A 367 12.31 20.41 -14.42
CA GLN A 367 11.98 21.76 -14.87
C GLN A 367 11.06 22.48 -13.88
N ALA A 368 10.06 21.80 -13.32
CA ALA A 368 9.20 22.38 -12.30
C ALA A 368 9.98 22.76 -11.03
N ILE A 369 10.91 21.90 -10.58
CA ILE A 369 11.83 22.21 -9.46
C ILE A 369 12.65 23.46 -9.77
N SER A 370 13.27 23.56 -10.94
CA SER A 370 14.10 24.71 -11.33
C SER A 370 13.31 26.02 -11.48
N THR A 371 11.99 25.94 -11.66
CA THR A 371 11.09 27.09 -11.73
C THR A 371 10.40 27.41 -10.41
N GLY A 372 10.82 26.77 -9.31
CA GLY A 372 10.38 27.10 -7.94
C GLY A 372 9.21 26.27 -7.42
N HIS A 373 8.78 25.19 -8.10
CA HIS A 373 7.83 24.24 -7.54
C HIS A 373 8.55 23.26 -6.62
N THR A 374 7.95 22.96 -5.48
CA THR A 374 8.47 21.92 -4.60
C THR A 374 8.00 20.54 -5.08
N ALA A 375 8.93 19.61 -5.24
CA ALA A 375 8.60 18.29 -5.73
C ALA A 375 9.12 17.16 -4.82
N TYR A 376 8.30 16.11 -4.71
CA TYR A 376 8.65 14.85 -4.04
C TYR A 376 8.47 13.71 -5.02
N SER A 377 9.42 12.77 -5.03
CA SER A 377 9.31 11.58 -5.88
C SER A 377 10.13 10.43 -5.32
N THR A 378 9.97 9.24 -5.93
CA THR A 378 10.82 8.09 -5.66
C THR A 378 11.62 7.68 -6.88
N ILE A 379 12.76 7.03 -6.65
CA ILE A 379 13.59 6.47 -7.73
C ILE A 379 14.28 5.19 -7.25
N HIS A 380 14.57 4.29 -8.16
CA HIS A 380 15.41 3.14 -7.89
C HIS A 380 16.89 3.51 -8.03
N ALA A 381 17.56 3.82 -6.94
CA ALA A 381 19.01 4.03 -6.84
C ALA A 381 19.46 3.69 -5.42
N ASP A 382 20.69 3.22 -5.25
CA ASP A 382 21.26 2.81 -3.97
C ASP A 382 22.37 3.73 -3.45
N SER A 383 22.82 4.67 -4.28
CA SER A 383 23.85 5.65 -3.97
C SER A 383 23.63 6.93 -4.78
N MET A 384 24.30 8.03 -4.39
CA MET A 384 24.28 9.30 -5.12
C MET A 384 24.85 9.12 -6.53
N GLU A 385 25.92 8.38 -6.68
CA GLU A 385 26.52 8.09 -7.99
C GLU A 385 25.54 7.36 -8.91
N THR A 386 24.93 6.29 -8.43
CA THR A 386 23.90 5.53 -9.18
C THR A 386 22.70 6.40 -9.54
N LEU A 387 22.27 7.28 -8.62
CA LEU A 387 21.20 8.23 -8.85
C LEU A 387 21.51 9.19 -10.00
N VAL A 388 22.66 9.87 -9.94
CA VAL A 388 23.09 10.84 -10.95
C VAL A 388 23.23 10.15 -12.31
N ASN A 389 23.94 9.02 -12.37
CA ASN A 389 24.11 8.24 -13.60
C ASN A 389 22.77 7.83 -14.21
N ARG A 390 21.80 7.41 -13.38
CA ARG A 390 20.46 7.04 -13.85
C ARG A 390 19.68 8.25 -14.39
N LEU A 391 19.76 9.40 -13.71
CA LEU A 391 19.09 10.62 -14.15
C LEU A 391 19.66 11.15 -15.47
N GLU A 392 20.97 11.06 -15.68
CA GLU A 392 21.63 11.51 -16.90
C GLU A 392 21.44 10.55 -18.09
N SER A 393 21.24 9.25 -17.80
CA SER A 393 21.14 8.22 -18.82
C SER A 393 19.76 8.18 -19.49
N ASN A 394 19.70 7.61 -20.71
CA ASN A 394 18.45 7.31 -21.39
C ASN A 394 17.63 6.28 -20.57
N PRO A 395 16.30 6.45 -20.40
CA PRO A 395 15.41 7.40 -21.08
C PRO A 395 15.23 8.77 -20.39
N LEU A 396 15.84 9.01 -19.22
CA LEU A 396 15.59 10.20 -18.40
C LEU A 396 16.27 11.44 -18.98
N ASN A 397 17.55 11.35 -19.36
CA ASN A 397 18.36 12.39 -20.01
C ASN A 397 18.26 13.77 -19.33
N ILE A 398 18.37 13.81 -18.00
CA ILE A 398 18.24 15.04 -17.22
C ILE A 398 19.62 15.71 -17.10
N PRO A 399 19.78 16.94 -17.58
CA PRO A 399 21.06 17.67 -17.44
C PRO A 399 21.42 17.91 -15.96
N ARG A 400 22.71 17.86 -15.63
CA ARG A 400 23.22 18.10 -14.27
C ARG A 400 22.78 19.44 -13.68
N VAL A 401 22.66 20.46 -14.51
CA VAL A 401 22.18 21.78 -14.09
C VAL A 401 20.74 21.72 -13.52
N LEU A 402 19.91 20.82 -14.01
CA LEU A 402 18.58 20.61 -13.44
C LEU A 402 18.62 19.73 -12.18
N ILE A 403 19.53 18.75 -12.14
CA ILE A 403 19.72 17.89 -10.95
C ILE A 403 20.21 18.73 -9.77
N SER A 404 21.09 19.71 -9.98
CA SER A 404 21.57 20.62 -8.91
C SER A 404 20.47 21.49 -8.29
N GLY A 405 19.32 21.61 -8.93
CA GLY A 405 18.12 22.26 -8.36
C GLY A 405 17.38 21.43 -7.31
N LEU A 406 17.63 20.12 -7.24
CA LEU A 406 17.10 19.25 -6.19
C LEU A 406 17.79 19.58 -4.86
N ASN A 407 17.02 19.57 -3.76
CA ASN A 407 17.57 19.92 -2.46
C ASN A 407 18.08 18.70 -1.68
N VAL A 408 17.30 17.61 -1.63
CA VAL A 408 17.59 16.47 -0.74
C VAL A 408 17.40 15.15 -1.46
N VAL A 409 18.27 14.20 -1.16
CA VAL A 409 18.11 12.78 -1.50
C VAL A 409 18.13 11.95 -0.22
N ILE A 410 17.15 11.06 -0.08
CA ILE A 410 17.00 10.17 1.07
C ILE A 410 17.18 8.74 0.59
N PHE A 411 18.18 8.02 1.10
CA PHE A 411 18.46 6.64 0.73
C PHE A 411 17.85 5.66 1.74
N ASN A 412 16.87 4.88 1.27
CA ASN A 412 16.28 3.80 2.03
C ASN A 412 16.98 2.47 1.67
N LYS A 413 17.39 1.69 2.69
CA LYS A 413 18.01 0.37 2.49
C LYS A 413 17.48 -0.66 3.48
N PHE A 414 17.64 -1.93 3.13
CA PHE A 414 17.49 -3.03 4.08
C PHE A 414 18.77 -3.16 4.91
N VAL A 415 18.61 -3.29 6.22
CA VAL A 415 19.69 -3.61 7.15
C VAL A 415 19.34 -4.91 7.84
N ARG A 416 20.25 -5.88 7.79
CA ARG A 416 20.08 -7.15 8.49
C ARG A 416 20.54 -7.00 9.93
N VAL A 417 19.62 -7.19 10.87
CA VAL A 417 19.91 -7.21 12.31
C VAL A 417 19.49 -8.57 12.86
N GLY A 418 20.46 -9.43 13.11
CA GLY A 418 20.22 -10.83 13.44
C GLY A 418 19.56 -11.59 12.27
N SER A 419 18.39 -12.15 12.50
CA SER A 419 17.58 -12.84 11.48
C SER A 419 16.58 -11.94 10.76
N ARG A 420 16.46 -10.66 11.14
CA ARG A 420 15.44 -9.74 10.60
C ARG A 420 16.04 -8.78 9.60
N ASN A 421 15.32 -8.55 8.50
CA ASN A 421 15.61 -7.47 7.56
C ASN A 421 14.79 -6.25 7.97
N LEU A 422 15.46 -5.21 8.44
CA LEU A 422 14.85 -3.96 8.84
C LEU A 422 15.00 -2.92 7.73
N ARG A 423 13.97 -2.10 7.53
CA ARG A 423 13.99 -0.96 6.62
C ARG A 423 14.53 0.25 7.35
N LYS A 424 15.56 0.91 6.82
CA LYS A 424 16.23 2.06 7.44
C LYS A 424 16.40 3.19 6.45
N LEU A 425 16.24 4.43 6.93
CA LEU A 425 16.77 5.61 6.24
C LEU A 425 18.28 5.63 6.52
N MET A 426 19.06 5.21 5.52
CA MET A 426 20.51 5.01 5.70
C MET A 426 21.28 6.31 5.63
N GLU A 427 20.84 7.19 4.76
CA GLU A 427 21.60 8.36 4.39
C GLU A 427 20.64 9.46 3.93
N VAL A 428 20.94 10.70 4.30
CA VAL A 428 20.24 11.89 3.82
C VAL A 428 21.30 12.87 3.34
N ASP A 429 21.27 13.15 2.04
CA ASP A 429 22.24 13.98 1.35
C ASP A 429 21.58 15.26 0.85
N GLU A 430 22.17 16.42 1.19
CA GLU A 430 21.78 17.73 0.65
C GLU A 430 22.63 18.03 -0.60
N ILE A 431 21.99 18.36 -1.70
CA ILE A 431 22.71 18.84 -2.89
C ILE A 431 23.12 20.29 -2.66
N VAL A 432 24.43 20.54 -2.73
CA VAL A 432 25.02 21.84 -2.47
C VAL A 432 25.18 22.64 -3.76
N GLY A 433 25.43 21.97 -4.87
CA GLY A 433 25.65 22.59 -6.18
C GLY A 433 26.34 21.66 -7.15
N THR A 434 27.04 22.25 -8.11
CA THR A 434 27.85 21.54 -9.10
C THR A 434 29.27 22.10 -9.05
N ASP A 435 30.26 21.24 -9.06
CA ASP A 435 31.65 21.62 -9.19
C ASP A 435 31.89 22.30 -10.56
N THR A 436 32.54 23.46 -10.57
CA THR A 436 32.72 24.26 -11.77
C THR A 436 33.70 23.65 -12.75
N ASP A 437 34.65 22.86 -12.28
CA ASP A 437 35.74 22.30 -13.08
C ASP A 437 35.41 20.90 -13.61
N SER A 438 34.90 20.02 -12.73
CA SER A 438 34.55 18.65 -13.11
C SER A 438 33.10 18.51 -13.58
N GLY A 439 32.22 19.46 -13.23
CA GLY A 439 30.78 19.37 -13.46
C GLY A 439 30.10 18.34 -12.56
N GLU A 440 30.76 17.82 -11.53
CA GLU A 440 30.19 16.85 -10.61
C GLU A 440 29.18 17.47 -9.63
N ILE A 441 28.16 16.69 -9.26
CA ILE A 441 27.18 17.12 -8.24
C ILE A 441 27.85 17.09 -6.88
N LEU A 442 27.93 18.25 -6.23
CA LEU A 442 28.41 18.39 -4.88
C LEU A 442 27.25 18.19 -3.89
N TYR A 443 27.47 17.36 -2.91
CA TYR A 443 26.47 17.09 -1.88
C TYR A 443 27.10 16.99 -0.49
N ASN A 444 26.30 17.28 0.54
CA ASN A 444 26.64 17.18 1.93
C ASN A 444 25.81 16.06 2.59
N LYS A 445 26.49 15.13 3.23
CA LYS A 445 25.83 14.04 3.97
C LYS A 445 25.41 14.56 5.33
N VAL A 446 24.10 14.82 5.49
CA VAL A 446 23.54 15.42 6.72
C VAL A 446 23.27 14.37 7.77
N PHE A 447 22.71 13.22 7.36
CA PHE A 447 22.51 12.07 8.23
C PHE A 447 23.12 10.83 7.63
N SER A 448 23.74 10.01 8.47
CA SER A 448 24.23 8.69 8.12
C SER A 448 23.88 7.67 9.20
N TYR A 449 23.61 6.42 8.77
CA TYR A 449 23.31 5.35 9.71
C TYR A 449 24.59 4.82 10.36
N ASP A 450 24.61 4.86 11.69
CA ASP A 450 25.67 4.28 12.51
C ASP A 450 25.30 2.83 12.89
N PHE A 451 25.99 1.87 12.30
CA PHE A 451 25.78 0.44 12.56
C PHE A 451 26.09 0.04 14.00
N SER A 452 27.00 0.76 14.67
CA SER A 452 27.39 0.46 16.04
C SER A 452 26.31 0.84 17.05
N GLN A 453 25.60 1.93 16.77
CA GLN A 453 24.53 2.46 17.62
C GLN A 453 23.11 2.10 17.12
N ASN A 454 23.02 1.46 15.95
CA ASN A 454 21.75 1.11 15.29
C ASN A 454 20.79 2.30 15.13
N ARG A 455 21.33 3.48 14.81
CA ARG A 455 20.56 4.74 14.63
C ARG A 455 21.21 5.67 13.62
N GLN A 456 20.43 6.62 13.10
CA GLN A 456 20.99 7.71 12.29
C GLN A 456 21.71 8.71 13.19
N LYS A 457 22.82 9.23 12.66
CA LYS A 457 23.63 10.26 13.29
C LYS A 457 23.67 11.50 12.41
N PHE A 458 23.39 12.65 13.02
CA PHE A 458 23.57 13.96 12.39
C PHE A 458 25.06 14.28 12.23
N SER A 459 25.46 14.83 11.08
CA SER A 459 26.86 15.18 10.78
C SER A 459 27.38 16.42 11.54
N GLY A 460 26.46 17.19 12.12
CA GLY A 460 26.76 18.48 12.76
C GLY A 460 26.64 19.69 11.84
N TYR A 461 26.38 19.47 10.53
CA TYR A 461 26.19 20.56 9.57
C TYR A 461 25.06 20.23 8.58
N SER A 462 24.20 21.22 8.33
CA SER A 462 23.17 21.19 7.31
C SER A 462 23.06 22.56 6.64
N LYS A 463 23.23 22.61 5.33
CA LYS A 463 23.01 23.81 4.54
C LYS A 463 21.54 24.26 4.63
N ILE A 464 20.61 23.32 4.53
CA ILE A 464 19.17 23.62 4.54
C ILE A 464 18.74 24.20 5.88
N LEU A 465 19.18 23.62 7.01
CA LEU A 465 18.84 24.17 8.33
C LEU A 465 19.38 25.59 8.51
N ASN A 466 20.60 25.86 8.04
CA ASN A 466 21.16 27.21 8.04
C ASN A 466 20.35 28.18 7.16
N GLU A 467 20.00 27.77 5.93
CA GLU A 467 19.14 28.57 5.05
C GLU A 467 17.78 28.88 5.66
N ILE A 468 17.16 27.90 6.35
CA ILE A 468 15.87 28.09 7.04
C ILE A 468 16.03 29.09 8.19
N ARG A 469 17.07 28.94 9.03
CA ARG A 469 17.37 29.84 10.12
C ARG A 469 17.51 31.28 9.61
N ASP A 470 18.35 31.46 8.58
CA ASP A 470 18.65 32.77 8.01
C ASP A 470 17.40 33.41 7.35
N THR A 471 16.62 32.61 6.63
CA THR A 471 15.34 33.05 6.01
C THR A 471 14.32 33.49 7.05
N LYS A 472 14.23 32.79 8.18
CA LYS A 472 13.34 33.11 9.28
C LYS A 472 13.92 34.18 10.22
N GLN A 473 15.14 34.65 9.95
CA GLN A 473 15.86 35.66 10.73
C GLN A 473 15.99 35.28 12.24
N MET A 474 16.17 33.97 12.50
CA MET A 474 16.32 33.43 13.86
C MET A 474 17.78 33.42 14.28
N THR A 475 18.04 33.66 15.56
CA THR A 475 19.34 33.37 16.18
C THR A 475 19.57 31.87 16.21
N GLN A 476 20.80 31.42 16.43
CA GLN A 476 21.10 29.99 16.55
C GLN A 476 20.33 29.35 17.72
N GLU A 477 20.28 30.05 18.87
CA GLU A 477 19.58 29.55 20.06
C GLU A 477 18.07 29.41 19.85
N GLU A 478 17.45 30.35 19.15
CA GLU A 478 16.02 30.30 18.81
C GLU A 478 15.74 29.13 17.85
N PHE A 479 16.60 28.94 16.86
CA PHE A 479 16.46 27.85 15.91
C PHE A 479 16.65 26.49 16.57
N ASP A 480 17.68 26.33 17.40
CA ASP A 480 17.95 25.09 18.12
C ASP A 480 16.78 24.75 19.07
N SER A 481 16.20 25.77 19.74
CA SER A 481 15.01 25.61 20.58
C SER A 481 13.79 25.14 19.77
N GLU A 482 13.57 25.73 18.59
CA GLU A 482 12.48 25.33 17.71
C GLU A 482 12.69 23.91 17.15
N PHE A 483 13.91 23.56 16.78
CA PHE A 483 14.25 22.22 16.31
C PHE A 483 14.04 21.17 17.41
N GLN A 484 14.52 21.47 18.61
CA GLN A 484 14.36 20.61 19.78
C GLN A 484 12.89 20.41 20.17
N ARG A 485 12.06 21.47 20.09
CA ARG A 485 10.62 21.40 20.35
C ARG A 485 9.89 20.43 19.42
N ARG A 486 10.30 20.35 18.15
CA ARG A 486 9.75 19.36 17.21
C ARG A 486 10.15 17.94 17.57
N ILE A 487 11.42 17.74 17.96
CA ILE A 487 11.91 16.44 18.44
C ILE A 487 11.09 16.00 19.66
N GLU A 488 10.90 16.88 20.62
CA GLU A 488 10.11 16.63 21.84
C GLU A 488 8.66 16.26 21.52
N LEU A 489 8.01 16.98 20.60
CA LEU A 489 6.66 16.65 20.17
C LEU A 489 6.59 15.23 19.59
N LEU A 490 7.52 14.89 18.68
CA LEU A 490 7.58 13.55 18.05
C LEU A 490 7.81 12.46 19.09
N GLU A 491 8.68 12.69 20.07
CA GLU A 491 8.96 11.74 21.16
C GLU A 491 7.76 11.57 22.09
N HIS A 492 7.01 12.61 22.38
CA HIS A 492 5.75 12.52 23.13
C HIS A 492 4.71 11.68 22.38
N LEU A 493 4.56 11.87 21.08
CA LEU A 493 3.65 11.08 20.26
C LEU A 493 4.05 9.59 20.24
N VAL A 494 5.35 9.29 20.17
CA VAL A 494 5.88 7.92 20.24
C VAL A 494 5.61 7.30 21.62
N THR A 495 5.97 8.00 22.69
CA THR A 495 5.85 7.53 24.08
C THR A 495 4.39 7.24 24.45
N ASN A 496 3.47 8.10 24.02
CA ASN A 496 2.03 7.95 24.27
C ASN A 496 1.33 7.06 23.25
N ASN A 497 2.10 6.40 22.35
CA ASN A 497 1.60 5.51 21.31
C ASN A 497 0.51 6.13 20.43
N ILE A 498 0.60 7.43 20.15
CA ILE A 498 -0.32 8.14 19.25
C ILE A 498 0.15 7.88 17.83
N THR A 499 -0.38 6.83 17.22
CA THR A 499 -0.02 6.40 15.85
C THR A 499 -1.15 6.61 14.86
N ASP A 500 -2.33 7.02 15.31
CA ASP A 500 -3.48 7.29 14.45
C ASP A 500 -3.20 8.46 13.50
N TYR A 501 -3.33 8.18 12.22
CA TYR A 501 -3.04 9.08 11.11
C TYR A 501 -3.80 10.42 11.21
N THR A 502 -5.08 10.37 11.58
CA THR A 502 -5.93 11.56 11.68
C THR A 502 -5.52 12.45 12.86
N ASN A 503 -5.25 11.81 14.01
CA ASN A 503 -4.82 12.52 15.22
C ASN A 503 -3.45 13.18 15.03
N ILE A 504 -2.49 12.47 14.42
CA ILE A 504 -1.17 13.03 14.13
C ILE A 504 -1.28 14.24 13.20
N THR A 505 -2.01 14.10 12.07
CA THR A 505 -2.23 15.21 11.14
C THR A 505 -2.86 16.42 11.83
N ARG A 506 -3.82 16.19 12.73
CA ARG A 506 -4.45 17.26 13.52
C ARG A 506 -3.44 17.95 14.43
N ILE A 507 -2.62 17.20 15.16
CA ILE A 507 -1.61 17.76 16.09
C ILE A 507 -0.56 18.57 15.32
N ILE A 508 -0.07 18.07 14.18
CA ILE A 508 0.88 18.78 13.30
C ILE A 508 0.26 20.11 12.80
N ASN A 509 -0.99 20.09 12.36
CA ASN A 509 -1.69 21.30 11.91
C ASN A 509 -1.91 22.33 13.04
N ILE A 510 -2.10 21.87 14.28
CA ILE A 510 -2.16 22.74 15.46
C ILE A 510 -0.78 23.33 15.74
N TYR A 511 0.30 22.52 15.65
CA TYR A 511 1.66 22.99 15.86
C TYR A 511 2.04 24.19 15.00
N TYR A 512 1.61 24.22 13.75
CA TYR A 512 1.85 25.37 12.85
C TYR A 512 1.20 26.67 13.32
N LYS A 513 0.22 26.61 14.22
CA LYS A 513 -0.51 27.77 14.74
C LYS A 513 -0.17 28.07 16.20
N ASP A 514 -0.06 27.01 16.98
CA ASP A 514 0.16 27.06 18.43
C ASP A 514 0.97 25.82 18.88
N PRO A 515 2.31 25.92 18.86
CA PRO A 515 3.19 24.85 19.27
C PRO A 515 2.95 24.35 20.70
N GLU A 516 2.61 25.24 21.63
CA GLU A 516 2.41 24.92 23.05
C GLU A 516 1.16 24.03 23.24
N THR A 517 0.07 24.35 22.55
CA THR A 517 -1.14 23.51 22.57
C THR A 517 -0.88 22.15 21.94
N ALA A 518 -0.11 22.07 20.85
CA ALA A 518 0.25 20.79 20.23
C ALA A 518 1.07 19.90 21.17
N LEU A 519 2.04 20.47 21.89
CA LEU A 519 2.85 19.74 22.90
C LEU A 519 1.99 19.22 24.06
N LYS A 520 1.05 20.02 24.57
CA LYS A 520 0.11 19.57 25.61
C LYS A 520 -0.74 18.40 25.13
N MET A 521 -1.28 18.48 23.91
CA MET A 521 -2.05 17.39 23.32
C MET A 521 -1.22 16.10 23.13
N ALA A 522 0.03 16.23 22.71
CA ALA A 522 0.92 15.09 22.51
C ALA A 522 1.36 14.47 23.85
N SER A 523 1.52 15.27 24.91
CA SER A 523 1.90 14.80 26.24
C SER A 523 0.74 14.20 27.06
N GLY A 524 -0.50 14.30 26.55
CA GLY A 524 -1.68 13.80 27.27
C GLY A 524 -2.10 14.63 28.48
N LYS A 525 -1.69 15.90 28.55
CA LYS A 525 -2.00 16.86 29.61
C LYS A 525 -3.11 17.81 29.21
#